data_42c4687f7bb7d1b8f31c1f08a3746693
#
_entry.id   42c4687f7bb7d1b8f31c1f08a3746693
#
_cell.length_a   1.000
_cell.length_b   1.000
_cell.length_c   1.000
_cell.angle_alpha   90.00
_cell.angle_beta   90.00
_cell.angle_gamma   90.00
#
_symmetry.space_group_name_H-M   'P 1'
#
loop_
_entity.id
_entity.type
_entity.pdbx_description
1 polymer ?
#
loop_
_entity_poly.entity_id
_entity_poly.type
_entity_poly.pdbx_seq_one_letter_code
_entity_poly.pdbx_strand_id
1 'polypeptide(L)'
;MPPELLALTRSHLVSRPLSTSASHRAASPKTFYATTPIFYVNADPHIGHLHSTLLADVYTRHARLRDPARGAIMCTGTDEHGLKIQRVAEAKGITPNELCDAVSERFRDLARAANIDHQVFIRTTEARHRTAVEHVWRELKKRDYIFKSSYSGWYAVSDEAYVPESQVGEVIDPKSGEKYMASKETGTRVEWMEEENYKFRLSAFREPLLNWLTSSPSPVQPPSRTNALVSSLNTPASTDLHDLSISRPASRLSWGIPVPDDPQHTIYVWIDALVNYLTAAGYPWQGGEAFEKGQVWPPDLQVVGKDIVRFHALYLPAVLLALDLPLPKHLLTHGHWTMDKHKMSKSRGNVANPFEAMQLWGVDAMRMYLMRVGGNSASDADYSATEIERFYRKDLAGQMGNLLNRVTTKKLTKKLEAAELMFTMPTALEKEDETLLGLLEELPATFDRHLASFEVHRALGAVFDALAESNRHVQLLSPWLPSASPSDVHRALFFGSETLRIAGTLLQPFMPTKAAQLLDTLGVDTARRRWEDCGIGRGGARTAHAGKAHLWPPIAVPDAAGP
;
A
#
# COMPACT_ATOMS: atom_id res chain seq x y z
N MET A 1 -90.92 38.36 20.66
CA MET A 1 -90.78 37.39 21.75
C MET A 1 -89.58 36.53 21.46
N PRO A 2 -88.67 36.32 22.42
CA PRO A 2 -87.26 36.04 22.15
C PRO A 2 -86.91 34.55 21.97
N PRO A 3 -85.83 34.24 21.30
CA PRO A 3 -85.33 32.89 21.25
C PRO A 3 -84.23 32.69 22.34
N GLU A 4 -84.20 31.50 22.89
CA GLU A 4 -83.30 31.02 23.92
C GLU A 4 -81.89 30.71 23.43
N LEU A 5 -80.92 31.00 24.29
CA LEU A 5 -79.52 30.68 24.17
C LEU A 5 -79.25 29.16 24.37
N LEU A 6 -78.55 28.58 23.48
CA LEU A 6 -77.84 27.28 23.70
C LEU A 6 -76.37 27.51 23.76
N ALA A 7 -75.78 27.33 24.95
CA ALA A 7 -74.36 27.39 25.23
C ALA A 7 -73.71 26.09 24.78
N LEU A 8 -72.77 26.18 23.83
CA LEU A 8 -71.88 25.08 23.45
C LEU A 8 -70.58 25.18 24.23
N THR A 9 -70.31 24.19 25.08
CA THR A 9 -69.08 23.99 25.83
C THR A 9 -67.91 23.72 24.90
N ARG A 10 -66.87 24.57 24.95
CA ARG A 10 -65.56 24.35 24.30
C ARG A 10 -64.79 23.32 25.12
N SER A 11 -64.56 22.13 24.53
CA SER A 11 -63.59 21.17 25.01
C SER A 11 -62.19 21.63 24.58
N HIS A 12 -61.30 21.88 25.56
CA HIS A 12 -59.87 22.13 25.33
C HIS A 12 -59.19 20.84 24.87
N LEU A 13 -58.88 20.76 23.57
CA LEU A 13 -57.92 19.81 23.04
C LEU A 13 -56.52 20.32 23.38
N VAL A 14 -55.89 19.70 24.37
CA VAL A 14 -54.47 19.87 24.66
C VAL A 14 -53.67 19.17 23.58
N SER A 15 -53.13 19.92 22.61
CA SER A 15 -52.18 19.45 21.66
C SER A 15 -50.83 19.15 22.35
N ARG A 16 -50.51 17.87 22.54
CA ARG A 16 -49.17 17.45 22.88
C ARG A 16 -48.22 17.75 21.70
N PRO A 17 -47.08 18.44 21.89
CA PRO A 17 -46.08 18.53 20.83
C PRO A 17 -45.47 17.15 20.65
N LEU A 18 -45.57 16.57 19.45
CA LEU A 18 -44.77 15.45 19.00
C LEU A 18 -43.31 15.91 18.93
N SER A 19 -42.54 15.56 19.96
CA SER A 19 -41.08 15.70 19.95
C SER A 19 -40.55 14.70 18.94
N THR A 20 -40.37 15.14 17.69
CA THR A 20 -39.54 14.43 16.71
C THR A 20 -38.08 14.75 16.98
N SER A 21 -37.52 14.15 18.02
CA SER A 21 -36.05 14.00 18.09
C SER A 21 -35.64 12.91 17.12
N ALA A 22 -35.61 13.25 15.84
CA ALA A 22 -34.78 12.51 14.90
C ALA A 22 -33.31 12.75 15.33
N SER A 23 -32.77 11.83 16.13
CA SER A 23 -31.35 11.75 16.35
C SER A 23 -30.70 11.57 14.97
N HIS A 24 -30.14 12.64 14.42
CA HIS A 24 -29.19 12.54 13.34
C HIS A 24 -28.03 11.71 13.90
N ARG A 25 -28.09 10.38 13.74
CA ARG A 25 -26.89 9.56 13.83
C ARG A 25 -25.95 10.13 12.78
N ALA A 26 -24.94 10.85 13.22
CA ALA A 26 -23.84 11.24 12.35
C ALA A 26 -23.41 9.98 11.60
N ALA A 27 -23.46 10.02 10.27
CA ALA A 27 -23.02 8.88 9.47
C ALA A 27 -21.61 8.49 9.93
N SER A 28 -21.43 7.22 10.27
CA SER A 28 -20.10 6.73 10.66
C SER A 28 -19.08 7.11 9.59
N PRO A 29 -17.90 7.60 9.95
CA PRO A 29 -16.89 8.00 8.97
C PRO A 29 -16.55 6.81 8.07
N LYS A 30 -16.40 7.07 6.76
CA LYS A 30 -16.05 6.06 5.77
C LYS A 30 -14.75 5.33 6.18
N THR A 31 -14.78 4.01 6.22
CA THR A 31 -13.59 3.17 6.47
C THR A 31 -12.48 3.49 5.47
N PHE A 32 -11.25 3.62 5.93
CA PHE A 32 -10.08 3.75 5.05
C PHE A 32 -9.89 2.47 4.25
N TYR A 33 -9.81 2.58 2.92
CA TYR A 33 -9.65 1.44 2.04
C TYR A 33 -8.39 1.58 1.20
N ALA A 34 -7.42 0.69 1.44
CA ALA A 34 -6.20 0.59 0.66
C ALA A 34 -6.15 -0.72 -0.14
N THR A 35 -5.57 -0.67 -1.33
CA THR A 35 -5.40 -1.85 -2.17
C THR A 35 -3.97 -1.98 -2.70
N THR A 36 -3.52 -3.23 -2.89
CA THR A 36 -2.40 -3.55 -3.77
C THR A 36 -2.92 -3.92 -5.17
N PRO A 37 -2.06 -4.06 -6.19
CA PRO A 37 -2.42 -4.88 -7.34
C PRO A 37 -2.73 -6.30 -6.87
N ILE A 38 -3.60 -7.00 -7.57
CA ILE A 38 -3.64 -8.46 -7.45
C ILE A 38 -2.50 -9.06 -8.30
N PHE A 39 -1.83 -10.06 -7.75
CA PHE A 39 -0.58 -10.57 -8.31
C PHE A 39 -0.82 -11.74 -9.25
N TYR A 40 -0.20 -11.71 -10.42
CA TYR A 40 -0.35 -12.74 -11.43
C TYR A 40 0.35 -14.05 -11.02
N VAL A 41 -0.40 -15.15 -10.95
CA VAL A 41 0.06 -16.44 -10.38
C VAL A 41 0.87 -17.30 -11.35
N ASN A 42 1.69 -16.69 -12.16
CA ASN A 42 2.56 -17.41 -13.10
C ASN A 42 3.91 -17.83 -12.50
N ALA A 43 4.21 -17.36 -11.29
CA ALA A 43 5.50 -17.56 -10.63
C ALA A 43 5.46 -17.21 -9.15
N ASP A 44 6.44 -17.71 -8.37
CA ASP A 44 6.63 -17.38 -6.95
C ASP A 44 6.80 -15.87 -6.72
N PRO A 45 6.36 -15.37 -5.55
CA PRO A 45 6.53 -13.97 -5.19
C PRO A 45 8.00 -13.56 -5.03
N HIS A 46 8.31 -12.29 -5.30
CA HIS A 46 9.63 -11.68 -5.17
C HIS A 46 9.56 -10.35 -4.39
N ILE A 47 10.73 -9.73 -4.14
CA ILE A 47 10.85 -8.47 -3.38
C ILE A 47 9.93 -7.36 -3.90
N GLY A 48 9.71 -7.25 -5.21
CA GLY A 48 8.80 -6.25 -5.78
C GLY A 48 7.35 -6.43 -5.31
N HIS A 49 6.86 -7.67 -5.22
CA HIS A 49 5.53 -7.97 -4.68
C HIS A 49 5.46 -7.61 -3.19
N LEU A 50 6.49 -7.98 -2.41
CA LEU A 50 6.58 -7.60 -1.00
C LEU A 50 6.56 -6.09 -0.81
N HIS A 51 7.30 -5.33 -1.64
CA HIS A 51 7.33 -3.87 -1.55
C HIS A 51 5.95 -3.23 -1.79
N SER A 52 5.23 -3.63 -2.86
CA SER A 52 3.87 -3.14 -3.12
C SER A 52 2.94 -3.42 -1.95
N THR A 53 3.02 -4.65 -1.41
CA THR A 53 2.20 -5.08 -0.28
C THR A 53 2.51 -4.30 0.99
N LEU A 54 3.80 -4.06 1.27
CA LEU A 54 4.25 -3.27 2.42
C LEU A 54 3.80 -1.81 2.36
N LEU A 55 3.84 -1.18 1.18
CA LEU A 55 3.32 0.20 1.03
C LEU A 55 1.86 0.28 1.46
N ALA A 56 1.00 -0.62 0.96
CA ALA A 56 -0.41 -0.63 1.32
C ALA A 56 -0.63 -0.96 2.82
N ASP A 57 0.14 -1.90 3.39
CA ASP A 57 0.07 -2.27 4.80
C ASP A 57 0.47 -1.10 5.71
N VAL A 58 1.56 -0.40 5.39
CA VAL A 58 2.03 0.76 6.17
C VAL A 58 0.97 1.86 6.19
N TYR A 59 0.38 2.22 5.06
CA TYR A 59 -0.68 3.23 5.02
C TYR A 59 -1.95 2.79 5.75
N THR A 60 -2.30 1.52 5.66
CA THR A 60 -3.47 0.96 6.38
C THR A 60 -3.26 0.99 7.88
N ARG A 61 -2.08 0.54 8.36
CA ARG A 61 -1.71 0.60 9.79
C ARG A 61 -1.59 2.04 10.29
N HIS A 62 -1.04 2.95 9.47
CA HIS A 62 -0.97 4.36 9.81
C HIS A 62 -2.37 4.99 9.94
N ALA A 63 -3.28 4.66 9.03
CA ALA A 63 -4.67 5.13 9.12
C ALA A 63 -5.35 4.68 10.43
N ARG A 64 -5.14 3.43 10.87
CA ARG A 64 -5.63 2.92 12.16
C ARG A 64 -4.98 3.60 13.35
N LEU A 65 -3.67 3.88 13.28
CA LEU A 65 -2.96 4.59 14.33
C LEU A 65 -3.48 6.02 14.49
N ARG A 66 -3.76 6.69 13.35
CA ARG A 66 -4.26 8.08 13.31
C ARG A 66 -5.70 8.22 13.79
N ASP A 67 -6.56 7.33 13.37
CA ASP A 67 -7.99 7.34 13.68
C ASP A 67 -8.53 5.91 13.85
N PRO A 68 -8.38 5.33 15.05
CA PRO A 68 -8.87 3.98 15.32
C PRO A 68 -10.38 3.84 15.13
N ALA A 69 -11.14 4.93 15.32
CA ALA A 69 -12.61 4.90 15.21
C ALA A 69 -13.10 4.80 13.76
N ARG A 70 -12.33 5.31 12.80
CA ARG A 70 -12.65 5.25 11.37
C ARG A 70 -12.57 3.81 10.83
N GLY A 71 -11.69 2.99 11.38
CA GLY A 71 -11.35 1.69 10.83
C GLY A 71 -10.52 1.78 9.54
N ALA A 72 -9.85 0.69 9.18
CA ALA A 72 -9.09 0.61 7.94
C ALA A 72 -9.05 -0.83 7.43
N ILE A 73 -9.17 -1.00 6.11
CA ILE A 73 -9.19 -2.28 5.39
C ILE A 73 -8.13 -2.25 4.32
N MET A 74 -7.36 -3.33 4.23
CA MET A 74 -6.43 -3.59 3.15
C MET A 74 -6.90 -4.77 2.32
N CYS A 75 -6.94 -4.59 0.99
CA CYS A 75 -7.16 -5.66 0.02
C CYS A 75 -5.87 -5.94 -0.74
N THR A 76 -5.56 -7.23 -0.85
CA THR A 76 -4.56 -7.80 -1.75
C THR A 76 -5.11 -9.07 -2.37
N GLY A 77 -4.39 -9.72 -3.26
CA GLY A 77 -4.90 -10.96 -3.84
C GLY A 77 -4.12 -11.45 -5.05
N THR A 78 -4.75 -12.35 -5.80
CA THR A 78 -4.14 -12.99 -6.96
C THR A 78 -5.03 -12.89 -8.20
N ASP A 79 -4.37 -12.59 -9.33
CA ASP A 79 -4.92 -12.63 -10.68
C ASP A 79 -4.64 -14.01 -11.28
N GLU A 80 -5.71 -14.77 -11.56
CA GLU A 80 -5.66 -16.22 -11.78
C GLU A 80 -6.15 -16.66 -13.15
N HIS A 81 -6.54 -15.73 -14.03
CA HIS A 81 -7.02 -16.04 -15.37
C HIS A 81 -6.00 -15.68 -16.46
N GLY A 82 -6.25 -16.12 -17.67
CA GLY A 82 -5.49 -15.69 -18.85
C GLY A 82 -4.67 -16.82 -19.51
N LEU A 83 -4.21 -16.51 -20.73
CA LEU A 83 -3.53 -17.47 -21.60
C LEU A 83 -2.18 -17.96 -21.02
N LYS A 84 -1.48 -17.07 -20.29
CA LYS A 84 -0.19 -17.41 -19.70
C LYS A 84 -0.33 -18.45 -18.58
N ILE A 85 -1.35 -18.32 -17.73
CA ILE A 85 -1.68 -19.31 -16.69
C ILE A 85 -2.00 -20.66 -17.36
N GLN A 86 -2.90 -20.63 -18.36
CA GLN A 86 -3.27 -21.82 -19.12
C GLN A 86 -2.02 -22.54 -19.67
N ARG A 87 -1.13 -21.83 -20.36
CA ARG A 87 0.12 -22.39 -20.93
C ARG A 87 1.09 -22.92 -19.89
N VAL A 88 1.25 -22.22 -18.74
CA VAL A 88 2.13 -22.70 -17.66
C VAL A 88 1.57 -23.98 -17.04
N ALA A 89 0.26 -24.08 -16.87
CA ALA A 89 -0.39 -25.27 -16.35
C ALA A 89 -0.23 -26.45 -17.33
N GLU A 90 -0.48 -26.23 -18.61
CA GLU A 90 -0.28 -27.21 -19.70
C GLU A 90 1.18 -27.73 -19.72
N ALA A 91 2.16 -26.82 -19.65
CA ALA A 91 3.60 -27.17 -19.64
C ALA A 91 3.99 -28.00 -18.40
N LYS A 92 3.26 -27.86 -17.28
CA LYS A 92 3.47 -28.64 -16.05
C LYS A 92 2.62 -29.91 -15.98
N GLY A 93 1.70 -30.15 -16.93
CA GLY A 93 0.78 -31.27 -16.92
C GLY A 93 -0.25 -31.25 -15.79
N ILE A 94 -0.62 -30.06 -15.30
CA ILE A 94 -1.61 -29.84 -14.24
C ILE A 94 -2.75 -28.95 -14.74
N THR A 95 -3.85 -28.90 -14.01
CA THR A 95 -4.94 -27.98 -14.33
C THR A 95 -4.59 -26.54 -13.95
N PRO A 96 -5.17 -25.52 -14.63
CA PRO A 96 -5.02 -24.13 -14.23
C PRO A 96 -5.45 -23.87 -12.77
N ASN A 97 -6.50 -24.54 -12.28
CA ASN A 97 -6.93 -24.42 -10.88
C ASN A 97 -5.84 -24.88 -9.91
N GLU A 98 -5.26 -26.08 -10.13
CA GLU A 98 -4.17 -26.58 -9.27
C GLU A 98 -2.97 -25.64 -9.25
N LEU A 99 -2.61 -25.06 -10.41
CA LEU A 99 -1.56 -24.05 -10.48
C LEU A 99 -1.91 -22.82 -9.65
N CYS A 100 -3.13 -22.28 -9.83
CA CYS A 100 -3.60 -21.09 -9.13
C CYS A 100 -3.67 -21.33 -7.61
N ASP A 101 -4.17 -22.48 -7.16
CA ASP A 101 -4.23 -22.80 -5.73
C ASP A 101 -2.84 -22.85 -5.10
N ALA A 102 -1.90 -23.52 -5.76
CA ALA A 102 -0.53 -23.65 -5.25
C ALA A 102 0.19 -22.30 -5.18
N VAL A 103 0.11 -21.47 -6.24
CA VAL A 103 0.84 -20.21 -6.29
C VAL A 103 0.15 -19.13 -5.45
N SER A 104 -1.19 -19.08 -5.43
CA SER A 104 -1.94 -18.16 -4.57
C SER A 104 -1.59 -18.37 -3.10
N GLU A 105 -1.43 -19.62 -2.65
CA GLU A 105 -1.02 -19.90 -1.28
C GLU A 105 0.40 -19.38 -0.98
N ARG A 106 1.33 -19.40 -1.96
CA ARG A 106 2.65 -18.77 -1.79
C ARG A 106 2.56 -17.26 -1.54
N PHE A 107 1.60 -16.55 -2.15
CA PHE A 107 1.35 -15.14 -1.86
C PHE A 107 0.74 -14.93 -0.46
N ARG A 108 -0.13 -15.83 -0.01
CA ARG A 108 -0.62 -15.82 1.39
C ARG A 108 0.51 -16.09 2.39
N ASP A 109 1.42 -17.04 2.07
CA ASP A 109 2.62 -17.31 2.87
C ASP A 109 3.50 -16.07 2.97
N LEU A 110 3.71 -15.35 1.87
CA LEU A 110 4.47 -14.10 1.88
C LEU A 110 3.82 -13.06 2.80
N ALA A 111 2.51 -12.90 2.72
CA ALA A 111 1.79 -11.95 3.57
C ALA A 111 1.93 -12.31 5.06
N ARG A 112 1.77 -13.61 5.41
CA ARG A 112 1.98 -14.12 6.78
C ARG A 112 3.41 -13.90 7.27
N ALA A 113 4.40 -14.30 6.46
CA ALA A 113 5.81 -14.20 6.80
C ALA A 113 6.26 -12.74 6.99
N ALA A 114 5.73 -11.80 6.21
CA ALA A 114 6.04 -10.39 6.28
C ALA A 114 5.20 -9.59 7.31
N ASN A 115 4.36 -10.27 8.10
CA ASN A 115 3.44 -9.64 9.05
C ASN A 115 2.55 -8.56 8.38
N ILE A 116 1.95 -8.92 7.24
CA ILE A 116 0.99 -8.07 6.52
C ILE A 116 -0.39 -8.23 7.15
N ASP A 117 -1.04 -7.11 7.47
CA ASP A 117 -2.35 -7.08 8.11
C ASP A 117 -3.45 -6.73 7.09
N HIS A 118 -3.68 -7.64 6.13
CA HIS A 118 -4.77 -7.52 5.16
C HIS A 118 -6.06 -8.15 5.68
N GLN A 119 -7.20 -7.52 5.40
CA GLN A 119 -8.52 -8.02 5.75
C GLN A 119 -9.18 -8.78 4.61
N VAL A 120 -8.81 -8.45 3.37
CA VAL A 120 -9.32 -9.11 2.17
C VAL A 120 -8.17 -9.66 1.34
N PHE A 121 -8.24 -10.95 1.03
CA PHE A 121 -7.40 -11.58 0.02
C PHE A 121 -8.32 -12.12 -1.07
N ILE A 122 -8.37 -11.40 -2.20
CA ILE A 122 -9.25 -11.72 -3.33
C ILE A 122 -8.56 -12.67 -4.32
N ARG A 123 -9.31 -13.63 -4.84
CA ARG A 123 -8.89 -14.47 -5.97
C ARG A 123 -9.88 -14.28 -7.11
N THR A 124 -9.40 -14.08 -8.33
CA THR A 124 -10.30 -13.88 -9.48
C THR A 124 -11.11 -15.13 -9.85
N THR A 125 -10.70 -16.31 -9.38
CA THR A 125 -11.46 -17.58 -9.51
C THR A 125 -12.62 -17.72 -8.52
N GLU A 126 -12.76 -16.81 -7.52
CA GLU A 126 -13.86 -16.88 -6.55
C GLU A 126 -15.22 -16.59 -7.22
N ALA A 127 -16.25 -17.32 -6.79
CA ALA A 127 -17.61 -17.16 -7.33
C ALA A 127 -18.15 -15.72 -7.19
N ARG A 128 -17.88 -15.07 -6.05
CA ARG A 128 -18.29 -13.67 -5.82
C ARG A 128 -17.62 -12.71 -6.81
N HIS A 129 -16.37 -12.98 -7.21
CA HIS A 129 -15.66 -12.17 -8.19
C HIS A 129 -16.26 -12.36 -9.59
N ARG A 130 -16.51 -13.59 -9.99
CA ARG A 130 -17.21 -13.89 -11.24
C ARG A 130 -18.55 -13.17 -11.31
N THR A 131 -19.36 -13.19 -10.24
CA THR A 131 -20.65 -12.47 -10.17
C THR A 131 -20.46 -10.96 -10.39
N ALA A 132 -19.45 -10.37 -9.76
CA ALA A 132 -19.16 -8.94 -9.93
C ALA A 132 -18.74 -8.58 -11.35
N VAL A 133 -17.85 -9.38 -11.96
CA VAL A 133 -17.38 -9.19 -13.34
C VAL A 133 -18.53 -9.32 -14.34
N GLU A 134 -19.35 -10.35 -14.21
CA GLU A 134 -20.52 -10.54 -15.08
C GLU A 134 -21.55 -9.40 -14.94
N HIS A 135 -21.73 -8.88 -13.73
CA HIS A 135 -22.59 -7.73 -13.49
C HIS A 135 -22.05 -6.45 -14.16
N VAL A 136 -20.73 -6.16 -13.96
CA VAL A 136 -20.05 -5.04 -14.64
C VAL A 136 -20.21 -5.16 -16.15
N TRP A 137 -19.98 -6.34 -16.71
CA TRP A 137 -20.13 -6.57 -18.15
C TRP A 137 -21.52 -6.25 -18.66
N ARG A 138 -22.57 -6.79 -17.99
CA ARG A 138 -23.99 -6.55 -18.39
C ARG A 138 -24.35 -5.07 -18.30
N GLU A 139 -23.93 -4.37 -17.23
CA GLU A 139 -24.21 -2.95 -17.09
C GLU A 139 -23.50 -2.10 -18.14
N LEU A 140 -22.23 -2.39 -18.45
CA LEU A 140 -21.51 -1.70 -19.53
C LEU A 140 -22.13 -1.96 -20.91
N LYS A 141 -22.55 -3.20 -21.20
CA LYS A 141 -23.25 -3.56 -22.44
C LYS A 141 -24.60 -2.87 -22.56
N LYS A 142 -25.40 -2.83 -21.50
CA LYS A 142 -26.69 -2.14 -21.43
C LYS A 142 -26.58 -0.64 -21.69
N ARG A 143 -25.45 -0.03 -21.32
CA ARG A 143 -25.16 1.39 -21.50
C ARG A 143 -24.45 1.69 -22.83
N ASP A 144 -24.34 0.73 -23.74
CA ASP A 144 -23.67 0.81 -25.05
C ASP A 144 -22.17 1.15 -24.97
N TYR A 145 -21.52 0.89 -23.85
CA TYR A 145 -20.06 1.01 -23.76
C TYR A 145 -19.30 -0.23 -24.24
N ILE A 146 -19.99 -1.36 -24.44
CA ILE A 146 -19.42 -2.59 -25.01
C ILE A 146 -20.09 -2.89 -26.34
N PHE A 147 -19.28 -3.11 -27.39
CA PHE A 147 -19.73 -3.47 -28.72
C PHE A 147 -18.78 -4.51 -29.35
N LYS A 148 -19.29 -5.29 -30.32
CA LYS A 148 -18.51 -6.32 -31.04
C LYS A 148 -17.95 -5.72 -32.34
N SER A 149 -16.68 -6.00 -32.62
CA SER A 149 -16.00 -5.48 -33.82
C SER A 149 -14.80 -6.36 -34.15
N SER A 150 -14.51 -6.51 -35.44
CA SER A 150 -13.24 -7.10 -35.91
C SER A 150 -12.07 -6.22 -35.48
N TYR A 151 -11.01 -6.87 -35.05
CA TYR A 151 -9.76 -6.23 -34.67
C TYR A 151 -8.60 -6.99 -35.31
N SER A 152 -7.71 -6.27 -35.94
CA SER A 152 -6.43 -6.80 -36.42
C SER A 152 -5.28 -5.98 -35.85
N GLY A 153 -4.22 -6.66 -35.45
CA GLY A 153 -3.07 -5.99 -34.83
C GLY A 153 -1.99 -6.94 -34.35
N TRP A 154 -0.87 -6.37 -33.91
CA TRP A 154 0.23 -7.10 -33.31
C TRP A 154 -0.09 -7.49 -31.88
N TYR A 155 -0.03 -8.77 -31.56
CA TYR A 155 -0.36 -9.31 -30.24
C TYR A 155 0.87 -9.91 -29.55
N ALA A 156 1.21 -9.41 -28.37
CA ALA A 156 2.26 -9.95 -27.51
C ALA A 156 1.67 -11.05 -26.62
N VAL A 157 1.95 -12.30 -26.92
CA VAL A 157 1.36 -13.44 -26.21
C VAL A 157 1.76 -13.50 -24.74
N SER A 158 3.01 -13.15 -24.41
CA SER A 158 3.49 -13.17 -23.03
C SER A 158 3.03 -11.98 -22.18
N ASP A 159 2.65 -10.88 -22.84
CA ASP A 159 2.13 -9.70 -22.17
C ASP A 159 0.59 -9.68 -22.17
N GLU A 160 0.00 -10.64 -22.90
CA GLU A 160 -1.44 -10.77 -23.13
C GLU A 160 -2.09 -9.48 -23.64
N ALA A 161 -1.37 -8.73 -24.48
CA ALA A 161 -1.79 -7.40 -24.93
C ALA A 161 -1.55 -7.19 -26.43
N TYR A 162 -2.45 -6.41 -27.05
CA TYR A 162 -2.17 -5.86 -28.37
C TYR A 162 -1.17 -4.71 -28.24
N VAL A 163 -0.16 -4.74 -29.11
CA VAL A 163 0.90 -3.73 -29.18
C VAL A 163 0.62 -2.81 -30.36
N PRO A 164 0.53 -1.50 -30.15
CA PRO A 164 0.38 -0.54 -31.25
C PRO A 164 1.50 -0.72 -32.29
N GLU A 165 1.19 -0.57 -33.56
CA GLU A 165 2.16 -0.74 -34.66
C GLU A 165 3.40 0.14 -34.49
N SER A 166 3.24 1.35 -33.95
CA SER A 166 4.34 2.27 -33.62
C SER A 166 5.32 1.72 -32.59
N GLN A 167 4.86 0.80 -31.75
CA GLN A 167 5.62 0.16 -30.67
C GLN A 167 6.15 -1.22 -31.06
N VAL A 168 6.00 -1.63 -32.33
CA VAL A 168 6.52 -2.89 -32.85
C VAL A 168 7.78 -2.64 -33.68
N GLY A 169 8.74 -3.56 -33.59
CA GLY A 169 9.98 -3.50 -34.33
C GLY A 169 10.56 -4.90 -34.63
N GLU A 170 11.36 -5.01 -35.66
CA GLU A 170 12.08 -6.24 -36.02
C GLU A 170 13.25 -6.45 -35.03
N VAL A 171 13.38 -7.65 -34.51
CA VAL A 171 14.47 -8.10 -33.64
C VAL A 171 15.06 -9.38 -34.21
N ILE A 172 16.38 -9.56 -34.03
CA ILE A 172 17.08 -10.78 -34.42
C ILE A 172 17.32 -11.61 -33.14
N ASP A 173 16.90 -12.86 -33.13
CA ASP A 173 17.21 -13.79 -32.05
C ASP A 173 18.73 -14.06 -32.01
N PRO A 174 19.43 -13.71 -30.92
CA PRO A 174 20.87 -13.87 -30.85
C PRO A 174 21.36 -15.33 -30.85
N LYS A 175 20.45 -16.30 -30.62
CA LYS A 175 20.79 -17.73 -30.58
C LYS A 175 20.52 -18.43 -31.91
N SER A 176 19.38 -18.12 -32.54
CA SER A 176 18.96 -18.77 -33.78
C SER A 176 19.27 -17.96 -35.05
N GLY A 177 19.48 -16.63 -34.92
CA GLY A 177 19.60 -15.71 -36.03
C GLY A 177 18.29 -15.42 -36.75
N GLU A 178 17.16 -15.91 -36.26
CA GLU A 178 15.83 -15.70 -36.84
C GLU A 178 15.34 -14.28 -36.56
N LYS A 179 14.76 -13.65 -37.61
CA LYS A 179 14.12 -12.34 -37.50
C LYS A 179 12.67 -12.52 -37.05
N TYR A 180 12.26 -11.77 -36.04
CA TYR A 180 10.87 -11.75 -35.58
C TYR A 180 10.45 -10.34 -35.18
N MET A 181 9.13 -10.10 -35.13
CA MET A 181 8.57 -8.84 -34.64
C MET A 181 8.43 -8.88 -33.12
N ALA A 182 8.83 -7.79 -32.45
CA ALA A 182 8.74 -7.67 -31.00
C ALA A 182 8.23 -6.30 -30.55
N SER A 183 7.66 -6.25 -29.37
CA SER A 183 7.35 -5.00 -28.68
C SER A 183 8.64 -4.26 -28.32
N LYS A 184 8.75 -2.98 -28.71
CA LYS A 184 9.90 -2.12 -28.35
C LYS A 184 9.98 -1.83 -26.85
N GLU A 185 8.85 -1.87 -26.16
CA GLU A 185 8.76 -1.59 -24.72
C GLU A 185 9.18 -2.78 -23.89
N THR A 186 8.67 -3.98 -24.21
CA THR A 186 8.87 -5.18 -23.38
C THR A 186 9.88 -6.16 -23.98
N GLY A 187 10.23 -6.02 -25.27
CA GLY A 187 11.07 -6.98 -26.00
C GLY A 187 10.36 -8.30 -26.33
N THR A 188 9.08 -8.40 -26.06
CA THR A 188 8.28 -9.60 -26.24
C THR A 188 7.96 -9.82 -27.71
N ARG A 189 8.11 -11.08 -28.20
CA ARG A 189 7.68 -11.47 -29.54
C ARG A 189 6.20 -11.18 -29.75
N VAL A 190 5.85 -10.57 -30.89
CA VAL A 190 4.47 -10.25 -31.29
C VAL A 190 4.09 -10.99 -32.58
N GLU A 191 2.83 -11.34 -32.70
CA GLU A 191 2.25 -12.01 -33.85
C GLU A 191 1.09 -11.17 -34.39
N TRP A 192 0.97 -11.08 -35.74
CA TRP A 192 -0.18 -10.40 -36.34
C TRP A 192 -1.42 -11.25 -36.21
N MET A 193 -2.52 -10.63 -35.76
CA MET A 193 -3.76 -11.35 -35.47
C MET A 193 -4.96 -10.56 -35.93
N GLU A 194 -5.95 -11.28 -36.46
CA GLU A 194 -7.26 -10.76 -36.81
C GLU A 194 -8.32 -11.58 -36.10
N GLU A 195 -9.14 -10.92 -35.28
CA GLU A 195 -10.19 -11.55 -34.47
C GLU A 195 -11.42 -10.65 -34.36
N GLU A 196 -12.60 -11.24 -34.27
CA GLU A 196 -13.78 -10.52 -33.84
C GLU A 196 -13.81 -10.55 -32.31
N ASN A 197 -13.77 -9.38 -31.69
CA ASN A 197 -13.74 -9.22 -30.23
C ASN A 197 -14.75 -8.19 -29.75
N TYR A 198 -15.14 -8.31 -28.49
CA TYR A 198 -15.82 -7.22 -27.79
C TYR A 198 -14.81 -6.11 -27.46
N LYS A 199 -15.23 -4.86 -27.67
CA LYS A 199 -14.48 -3.65 -27.34
C LYS A 199 -15.21 -2.81 -26.34
N PHE A 200 -14.44 -2.13 -25.49
CA PHE A 200 -14.92 -1.08 -24.59
C PHE A 200 -14.63 0.30 -25.20
N ARG A 201 -15.60 1.20 -25.22
CA ARG A 201 -15.51 2.57 -25.77
C ARG A 201 -14.63 3.48 -24.90
N LEU A 202 -13.35 3.14 -24.75
CA LEU A 202 -12.41 3.91 -23.96
C LEU A 202 -12.26 5.35 -24.48
N SER A 203 -12.35 5.54 -25.80
CA SER A 203 -12.27 6.84 -26.48
C SER A 203 -13.29 7.87 -25.98
N ALA A 204 -14.46 7.42 -25.46
CA ALA A 204 -15.50 8.29 -24.94
C ALA A 204 -15.11 9.01 -23.64
N PHE A 205 -14.02 8.58 -22.96
CA PHE A 205 -13.68 9.05 -21.62
C PHE A 205 -12.48 10.02 -21.58
N ARG A 206 -11.99 10.52 -22.73
CA ARG A 206 -10.84 11.44 -22.78
C ARG A 206 -10.99 12.64 -21.85
N GLU A 207 -12.05 13.43 -22.03
CA GLU A 207 -12.27 14.65 -21.24
C GLU A 207 -12.53 14.36 -19.75
N PRO A 208 -13.40 13.40 -19.37
CA PRO A 208 -13.56 13.04 -17.96
C PRO A 208 -12.25 12.57 -17.29
N LEU A 209 -11.41 11.81 -17.99
CA LEU A 209 -10.12 11.35 -17.48
C LEU A 209 -9.13 12.52 -17.32
N LEU A 210 -9.03 13.43 -18.30
CA LEU A 210 -8.21 14.62 -18.18
C LEU A 210 -8.64 15.49 -16.99
N ASN A 211 -9.94 15.73 -16.84
CA ASN A 211 -10.48 16.49 -15.71
C ASN A 211 -10.12 15.85 -14.35
N TRP A 212 -10.21 14.52 -14.24
CA TRP A 212 -9.81 13.81 -13.03
C TRP A 212 -8.30 13.89 -12.78
N LEU A 213 -7.46 13.62 -13.79
CA LEU A 213 -6.01 13.63 -13.67
C LEU A 213 -5.46 15.02 -13.31
N THR A 214 -6.12 16.10 -13.77
CA THR A 214 -5.70 17.49 -13.52
C THR A 214 -6.40 18.12 -12.32
N SER A 215 -7.24 17.37 -11.59
CA SER A 215 -7.87 17.87 -10.37
C SER A 215 -6.85 18.21 -9.29
N SER A 216 -7.22 19.09 -8.34
CA SER A 216 -6.34 19.48 -7.24
C SER A 216 -6.95 19.05 -5.91
N PRO A 217 -6.24 18.25 -5.09
CA PRO A 217 -4.92 17.62 -5.36
C PRO A 217 -4.98 16.57 -6.48
N SER A 218 -3.87 16.37 -7.21
CA SER A 218 -3.81 15.33 -8.24
C SER A 218 -3.98 13.93 -7.63
N PRO A 219 -4.87 13.10 -8.20
CA PRO A 219 -5.11 11.76 -7.68
C PRO A 219 -3.95 10.79 -7.92
N VAL A 220 -3.10 11.01 -8.91
CA VAL A 220 -1.99 10.12 -9.27
C VAL A 220 -0.67 10.66 -8.72
N GLN A 221 0.04 9.81 -8.00
CA GLN A 221 1.34 10.12 -7.38
C GLN A 221 2.42 9.14 -7.84
N PRO A 222 3.67 9.58 -8.02
CA PRO A 222 4.16 10.97 -7.91
C PRO A 222 3.74 11.85 -9.11
N PRO A 223 3.86 13.18 -9.01
CA PRO A 223 3.41 14.13 -10.06
C PRO A 223 3.99 13.86 -11.46
N SER A 224 5.19 13.31 -11.54
CA SER A 224 5.80 12.93 -12.82
C SER A 224 4.95 11.92 -13.61
N ARG A 225 4.21 11.06 -12.92
CA ARG A 225 3.30 10.09 -13.56
C ARG A 225 2.05 10.76 -14.11
N THR A 226 1.46 11.66 -13.31
CA THR A 226 0.34 12.50 -13.79
C THR A 226 0.73 13.26 -15.03
N ASN A 227 1.88 13.94 -15.01
CA ASN A 227 2.35 14.74 -16.15
C ASN A 227 2.53 13.87 -17.43
N ALA A 228 3.09 12.66 -17.28
CA ALA A 228 3.26 11.73 -18.39
C ALA A 228 1.91 11.27 -18.98
N LEU A 229 0.92 10.95 -18.12
CA LEU A 229 -0.43 10.55 -18.55
C LEU A 229 -1.15 11.71 -19.25
N VAL A 230 -1.15 12.90 -18.67
CA VAL A 230 -1.78 14.09 -19.26
C VAL A 230 -1.13 14.46 -20.59
N SER A 231 0.20 14.41 -20.68
CA SER A 231 0.92 14.64 -21.94
C SER A 231 0.54 13.62 -23.01
N SER A 232 0.45 12.34 -22.65
CA SER A 232 0.03 11.27 -23.55
C SER A 232 -1.39 11.50 -24.07
N LEU A 233 -2.33 11.81 -23.17
CA LEU A 233 -3.73 12.06 -23.55
C LEU A 233 -3.90 13.30 -24.45
N ASN A 234 -3.05 14.32 -24.31
CA ASN A 234 -3.08 15.54 -25.12
C ASN A 234 -2.39 15.40 -26.48
N THR A 235 -1.68 14.30 -26.73
CA THR A 235 -1.02 14.06 -28.00
C THR A 235 -2.05 13.58 -29.04
N PRO A 236 -2.25 14.27 -30.18
CA PRO A 236 -3.29 13.91 -31.15
C PRO A 236 -3.13 12.51 -31.76
N ALA A 237 -1.90 12.03 -31.89
CA ALA A 237 -1.58 10.69 -32.39
C ALA A 237 -1.54 9.61 -31.30
N SER A 238 -1.94 9.93 -30.07
CA SER A 238 -1.90 8.97 -28.98
C SER A 238 -2.90 7.84 -29.19
N THR A 239 -2.40 6.62 -29.14
CA THR A 239 -3.20 5.39 -29.14
C THR A 239 -3.73 5.02 -27.77
N ASP A 240 -3.43 5.80 -26.73
CA ASP A 240 -3.73 5.51 -25.33
C ASP A 240 -5.22 5.41 -25.02
N LEU A 241 -6.05 6.04 -25.84
CA LEU A 241 -7.51 6.02 -25.71
C LEU A 241 -8.20 5.42 -26.96
N HIS A 242 -7.55 4.48 -27.65
CA HIS A 242 -8.28 3.65 -28.59
C HIS A 242 -9.21 2.70 -27.86
N ASP A 243 -10.35 2.38 -28.48
CA ASP A 243 -11.30 1.44 -27.92
C ASP A 243 -10.62 0.10 -27.63
N LEU A 244 -10.77 -0.35 -26.39
CA LEU A 244 -10.00 -1.45 -25.85
C LEU A 244 -10.66 -2.79 -26.17
N SER A 245 -9.92 -3.73 -26.76
CA SER A 245 -10.37 -5.12 -26.93
C SER A 245 -10.44 -5.83 -25.57
N ILE A 246 -11.64 -6.22 -25.15
CA ILE A 246 -11.96 -6.74 -23.80
C ILE A 246 -12.47 -8.19 -23.80
N SER A 247 -12.35 -8.91 -24.90
CA SER A 247 -12.60 -10.35 -24.97
C SER A 247 -11.62 -11.07 -25.91
N ARG A 248 -11.61 -12.38 -25.82
CA ARG A 248 -10.91 -13.28 -26.74
C ARG A 248 -11.83 -14.43 -27.12
N PRO A 249 -11.70 -15.01 -28.31
CA PRO A 249 -12.39 -16.25 -28.65
C PRO A 249 -12.07 -17.36 -27.64
N ALA A 250 -13.08 -18.09 -27.17
CA ALA A 250 -12.92 -19.17 -26.20
C ALA A 250 -12.06 -20.32 -26.72
N SER A 251 -12.01 -20.52 -28.04
CA SER A 251 -11.11 -21.48 -28.70
C SER A 251 -9.62 -21.19 -28.46
N ARG A 252 -9.30 -19.94 -28.15
CA ARG A 252 -7.93 -19.46 -27.89
C ARG A 252 -7.65 -19.30 -26.40
N LEU A 253 -8.59 -18.72 -25.65
CA LEU A 253 -8.52 -18.51 -24.23
C LEU A 253 -9.70 -19.20 -23.57
N SER A 254 -9.50 -20.41 -23.10
CA SER A 254 -10.53 -21.19 -22.40
C SER A 254 -10.51 -20.96 -20.87
N TRP A 255 -9.38 -20.47 -20.33
CA TRP A 255 -9.21 -20.22 -18.90
C TRP A 255 -9.48 -18.75 -18.54
N GLY A 256 -10.71 -18.47 -18.14
CA GLY A 256 -11.21 -17.14 -17.79
C GLY A 256 -12.71 -17.14 -17.58
N ILE A 257 -13.30 -15.97 -17.36
CA ILE A 257 -14.74 -15.79 -17.19
C ILE A 257 -15.39 -15.71 -18.58
N PRO A 258 -16.33 -16.60 -18.92
CA PRO A 258 -17.05 -16.51 -20.18
C PRO A 258 -17.83 -15.20 -20.29
N VAL A 259 -17.92 -14.66 -21.52
CA VAL A 259 -18.77 -13.50 -21.78
C VAL A 259 -20.23 -13.87 -21.50
N PRO A 260 -20.96 -13.09 -20.68
CA PRO A 260 -22.39 -13.31 -20.47
C PRO A 260 -23.16 -13.29 -21.80
N ASP A 261 -23.99 -14.31 -22.02
CA ASP A 261 -24.82 -14.52 -23.22
C ASP A 261 -24.05 -14.82 -24.52
N ASP A 262 -22.70 -14.96 -24.47
CA ASP A 262 -21.88 -15.38 -25.61
C ASP A 262 -20.70 -16.27 -25.16
N PRO A 263 -20.91 -17.57 -24.89
CA PRO A 263 -19.88 -18.47 -24.38
C PRO A 263 -18.75 -18.77 -25.39
N GLN A 264 -18.86 -18.29 -26.63
CA GLN A 264 -17.80 -18.39 -27.63
C GLN A 264 -16.67 -17.39 -27.38
N HIS A 265 -16.87 -16.46 -26.42
CA HIS A 265 -15.88 -15.48 -25.99
C HIS A 265 -15.59 -15.58 -24.49
N THR A 266 -14.35 -15.33 -24.12
CA THR A 266 -13.88 -15.19 -22.73
C THR A 266 -13.54 -13.74 -22.46
N ILE A 267 -13.93 -13.21 -21.30
CA ILE A 267 -13.60 -11.85 -20.86
C ILE A 267 -12.08 -11.73 -20.73
N TYR A 268 -11.54 -10.62 -21.22
CA TYR A 268 -10.11 -10.33 -21.17
C TYR A 268 -9.62 -10.11 -19.75
N VAL A 269 -8.51 -10.75 -19.40
CA VAL A 269 -7.96 -10.82 -18.03
C VAL A 269 -7.84 -9.47 -17.32
N TRP A 270 -7.50 -8.38 -18.03
CA TRP A 270 -7.36 -7.07 -17.39
C TRP A 270 -8.69 -6.46 -16.94
N ILE A 271 -9.77 -6.61 -17.70
CA ILE A 271 -11.09 -6.14 -17.26
C ILE A 271 -11.57 -6.96 -16.07
N ASP A 272 -11.37 -8.29 -16.13
CA ASP A 272 -11.62 -9.20 -15.03
C ASP A 272 -10.83 -8.77 -13.78
N ALA A 273 -9.50 -8.69 -13.88
CA ALA A 273 -8.63 -8.31 -12.79
C ALA A 273 -8.98 -6.96 -12.16
N LEU A 274 -9.27 -5.91 -12.96
CA LEU A 274 -9.57 -4.57 -12.44
C LEU A 274 -10.87 -4.51 -11.63
N VAL A 275 -11.82 -5.41 -11.85
CA VAL A 275 -13.06 -5.50 -11.06
C VAL A 275 -12.82 -6.01 -9.63
N ASN A 276 -11.65 -6.61 -9.33
CA ASN A 276 -11.34 -7.11 -7.99
C ASN A 276 -11.54 -6.07 -6.89
N TYR A 277 -11.21 -4.82 -7.14
CA TYR A 277 -11.33 -3.71 -6.19
C TYR A 277 -12.78 -3.43 -5.80
N LEU A 278 -13.69 -3.55 -6.76
CA LEU A 278 -15.13 -3.47 -6.54
C LEU A 278 -15.63 -4.71 -5.80
N THR A 279 -15.20 -5.90 -6.21
CA THR A 279 -15.56 -7.16 -5.56
C THR A 279 -15.17 -7.17 -4.09
N ALA A 280 -13.95 -6.72 -3.78
CA ALA A 280 -13.45 -6.63 -2.41
C ALA A 280 -14.26 -5.64 -1.56
N ALA A 281 -14.87 -4.62 -2.18
CA ALA A 281 -15.80 -3.70 -1.55
C ALA A 281 -17.26 -4.18 -1.55
N GLY A 282 -17.52 -5.46 -1.91
CA GLY A 282 -18.84 -6.08 -1.86
C GLY A 282 -19.75 -5.81 -3.06
N TYR A 283 -19.22 -5.28 -4.16
CA TYR A 283 -20.00 -5.02 -5.37
C TYR A 283 -20.42 -6.34 -6.10
N PRO A 284 -21.61 -6.40 -6.71
CA PRO A 284 -22.69 -5.42 -6.70
C PRO A 284 -23.43 -5.40 -5.34
N TRP A 285 -23.53 -4.25 -4.71
CA TRP A 285 -24.06 -4.07 -3.35
C TRP A 285 -25.54 -4.51 -3.24
N GLN A 286 -25.78 -5.82 -3.29
CA GLN A 286 -27.08 -6.44 -3.12
C GLN A 286 -27.10 -7.20 -1.79
N GLY A 287 -27.79 -6.67 -0.81
CA GLY A 287 -28.16 -7.39 0.41
C GLY A 287 -27.11 -7.44 1.53
N GLY A 288 -26.89 -6.31 2.19
CA GLY A 288 -26.78 -6.30 3.66
C GLY A 288 -25.53 -6.85 4.34
N GLU A 289 -24.41 -7.17 3.68
CA GLU A 289 -23.19 -7.59 4.38
C GLU A 289 -22.03 -6.60 4.22
N ALA A 290 -21.35 -6.41 5.32
CA ALA A 290 -20.10 -5.72 5.67
C ALA A 290 -19.60 -4.51 4.86
N PHE A 291 -19.93 -4.34 3.59
CA PHE A 291 -19.40 -3.28 2.74
C PHE A 291 -20.51 -2.58 1.94
N GLU A 292 -21.45 -1.91 2.62
CA GLU A 292 -22.47 -1.11 1.96
C GLU A 292 -21.84 -0.01 1.10
N LYS A 293 -22.52 0.34 -0.01
CA LYS A 293 -22.12 1.45 -0.87
C LYS A 293 -21.84 2.71 -0.03
N GLY A 294 -20.63 3.26 -0.17
CA GLY A 294 -20.20 4.46 0.55
C GLY A 294 -19.51 4.22 1.89
N GLN A 295 -19.58 3.01 2.48
CA GLN A 295 -18.84 2.72 3.71
C GLN A 295 -17.35 2.37 3.45
N VAL A 296 -17.04 1.72 2.32
CA VAL A 296 -15.68 1.33 1.93
C VAL A 296 -15.29 1.96 0.59
N TRP A 297 -16.16 1.89 -0.43
CA TRP A 297 -15.89 2.48 -1.74
C TRP A 297 -16.05 4.01 -1.75
N PRO A 298 -15.22 4.79 -2.47
CA PRO A 298 -14.06 4.39 -3.28
C PRO A 298 -12.80 4.12 -2.44
N PRO A 299 -11.75 3.49 -3.02
CA PRO A 299 -10.44 3.36 -2.34
C PRO A 299 -9.86 4.73 -1.97
N ASP A 300 -9.35 4.83 -0.73
CA ASP A 300 -8.57 6.00 -0.31
C ASP A 300 -7.17 5.95 -0.93
N LEU A 301 -6.62 4.74 -1.10
CA LEU A 301 -5.31 4.52 -1.70
C LEU A 301 -5.28 3.24 -2.54
N GLN A 302 -4.86 3.36 -3.80
CA GLN A 302 -4.46 2.22 -4.63
C GLN A 302 -2.94 2.29 -4.85
N VAL A 303 -2.21 1.27 -4.43
CA VAL A 303 -0.77 1.13 -4.68
C VAL A 303 -0.56 0.31 -5.94
N VAL A 304 0.26 0.75 -6.88
CA VAL A 304 0.54 0.03 -8.13
C VAL A 304 1.98 0.20 -8.59
N GLY A 305 2.52 -0.78 -9.30
CA GLY A 305 3.78 -0.63 -10.02
C GLY A 305 3.65 0.33 -11.22
N LYS A 306 4.74 0.98 -11.59
CA LYS A 306 4.77 1.94 -12.71
C LYS A 306 4.38 1.33 -14.06
N ASP A 307 4.56 0.02 -14.22
CA ASP A 307 4.25 -0.76 -15.44
C ASP A 307 2.75 -0.95 -15.68
N ILE A 308 1.94 -0.87 -14.62
CA ILE A 308 0.49 -1.04 -14.70
C ILE A 308 -0.29 0.26 -14.45
N VAL A 309 0.40 1.40 -14.46
CA VAL A 309 -0.23 2.71 -14.20
C VAL A 309 -1.36 3.03 -15.18
N ARG A 310 -1.22 2.66 -16.46
CA ARG A 310 -2.27 2.92 -17.49
C ARG A 310 -3.56 2.18 -17.19
N PHE A 311 -3.47 0.93 -16.72
CA PHE A 311 -4.64 0.13 -16.35
C PHE A 311 -5.41 0.76 -15.18
N HIS A 312 -4.70 1.36 -14.23
CA HIS A 312 -5.29 1.93 -13.02
C HIS A 312 -5.63 3.43 -13.12
N ALA A 313 -4.95 4.16 -14.01
CA ALA A 313 -5.18 5.59 -14.20
C ALA A 313 -6.04 5.92 -15.43
N LEU A 314 -6.23 4.99 -16.37
CA LEU A 314 -7.05 5.19 -17.55
C LEU A 314 -8.20 4.18 -17.64
N TYR A 315 -7.89 2.86 -17.65
CA TYR A 315 -8.91 1.83 -17.94
C TYR A 315 -9.89 1.65 -16.80
N LEU A 316 -9.41 1.45 -15.57
CA LEU A 316 -10.27 1.34 -14.40
C LEU A 316 -11.13 2.60 -14.18
N PRO A 317 -10.57 3.83 -14.17
CA PRO A 317 -11.38 5.04 -14.06
C PRO A 317 -12.44 5.18 -15.17
N ALA A 318 -12.12 4.84 -16.42
CA ALA A 318 -13.11 4.85 -17.51
C ALA A 318 -14.26 3.87 -17.27
N VAL A 319 -13.97 2.65 -16.79
CA VAL A 319 -14.99 1.67 -16.41
C VAL A 319 -15.83 2.18 -15.26
N LEU A 320 -15.23 2.78 -14.24
CA LEU A 320 -15.95 3.36 -13.10
C LEU A 320 -16.87 4.52 -13.52
N LEU A 321 -16.36 5.42 -14.39
CA LEU A 321 -17.15 6.51 -14.97
C LEU A 321 -18.32 5.98 -15.79
N ALA A 322 -18.09 4.93 -16.59
CA ALA A 322 -19.15 4.28 -17.37
C ALA A 322 -20.26 3.66 -16.49
N LEU A 323 -19.92 3.31 -15.25
CA LEU A 323 -20.84 2.75 -14.26
C LEU A 323 -21.40 3.79 -13.29
N ASP A 324 -21.08 5.09 -13.45
CA ASP A 324 -21.42 6.18 -12.52
C ASP A 324 -20.92 5.91 -11.09
N LEU A 325 -19.73 5.30 -10.97
CA LEU A 325 -19.09 4.99 -9.69
C LEU A 325 -18.01 6.02 -9.34
N PRO A 326 -17.85 6.35 -8.03
CA PRO A 326 -16.77 7.24 -7.58
C PRO A 326 -15.40 6.67 -7.90
N LEU A 327 -14.47 7.54 -8.33
CA LEU A 327 -13.09 7.19 -8.64
C LEU A 327 -12.24 7.05 -7.37
N PRO A 328 -11.12 6.28 -7.41
CA PRO A 328 -10.14 6.22 -6.32
C PRO A 328 -9.64 7.61 -5.94
N LYS A 329 -9.41 7.86 -4.65
CA LYS A 329 -8.93 9.17 -4.18
C LYS A 329 -7.45 9.37 -4.54
N HIS A 330 -6.63 8.35 -4.30
CA HIS A 330 -5.21 8.39 -4.61
C HIS A 330 -4.74 7.09 -5.26
N LEU A 331 -3.95 7.24 -6.30
CA LEU A 331 -3.20 6.19 -6.98
C LEU A 331 -1.71 6.44 -6.76
N LEU A 332 -1.09 5.66 -5.90
CA LEU A 332 0.35 5.72 -5.63
C LEU A 332 1.09 4.74 -6.54
N THR A 333 1.86 5.28 -7.47
CA THR A 333 2.69 4.46 -8.35
C THR A 333 4.12 4.43 -7.83
N HIS A 334 4.70 3.24 -7.70
CA HIS A 334 6.08 3.08 -7.27
C HIS A 334 6.98 2.55 -8.39
N GLY A 335 8.29 2.78 -8.26
CA GLY A 335 9.32 2.25 -9.13
C GLY A 335 9.51 0.73 -8.98
N HIS A 336 10.37 0.16 -9.83
CA HIS A 336 10.74 -1.24 -9.73
C HIS A 336 11.92 -1.44 -8.78
N TRP A 337 12.05 -2.65 -8.27
CA TRP A 337 13.28 -3.10 -7.62
C TRP A 337 14.18 -3.75 -8.65
N THR A 338 15.42 -3.29 -8.68
CA THR A 338 16.51 -3.86 -9.48
C THR A 338 17.45 -4.65 -8.59
N MET A 339 18.30 -5.47 -9.17
CA MET A 339 19.45 -6.09 -8.51
C MET A 339 20.67 -5.81 -9.37
N ASP A 340 21.69 -5.21 -8.76
CA ASP A 340 22.89 -4.74 -9.46
C ASP A 340 22.54 -3.82 -10.66
N LYS A 341 21.58 -2.93 -10.45
CA LYS A 341 21.05 -1.98 -11.45
C LYS A 341 20.36 -2.62 -12.66
N HIS A 342 20.12 -3.92 -12.62
CA HIS A 342 19.39 -4.65 -13.65
C HIS A 342 17.99 -5.04 -13.18
N LYS A 343 17.02 -4.95 -14.09
CA LYS A 343 15.65 -5.43 -13.82
C LYS A 343 15.73 -6.90 -13.39
N MET A 344 15.09 -7.23 -12.27
CA MET A 344 15.00 -8.61 -11.80
C MET A 344 14.25 -9.46 -12.82
N SER A 345 14.83 -10.57 -13.23
CA SER A 345 14.17 -11.55 -14.09
C SER A 345 14.67 -12.97 -13.77
N LYS A 346 13.74 -13.94 -13.83
CA LYS A 346 14.06 -15.36 -13.58
C LYS A 346 15.06 -15.93 -14.58
N SER A 347 14.98 -15.49 -15.84
CA SER A 347 15.91 -15.93 -16.88
C SER A 347 17.36 -15.50 -16.64
N ARG A 348 17.55 -14.44 -15.84
CA ARG A 348 18.89 -13.96 -15.42
C ARG A 348 19.34 -14.51 -14.08
N GLY A 349 18.44 -15.18 -13.32
CA GLY A 349 18.75 -15.67 -11.98
C GLY A 349 18.95 -14.57 -10.92
N ASN A 350 18.58 -13.31 -11.22
CA ASN A 350 18.80 -12.16 -10.34
C ASN A 350 17.52 -11.72 -9.61
N VAL A 351 16.74 -12.67 -9.12
CA VAL A 351 15.50 -12.37 -8.38
C VAL A 351 15.75 -12.57 -6.88
N ALA A 352 15.61 -11.48 -6.10
CA ALA A 352 15.70 -11.56 -4.65
C ALA A 352 14.48 -12.27 -4.05
N ASN A 353 14.75 -13.36 -3.33
CA ASN A 353 13.73 -14.13 -2.61
C ASN A 353 13.37 -13.41 -1.30
N PRO A 354 12.11 -12.98 -1.11
CA PRO A 354 11.70 -12.25 0.09
C PRO A 354 11.76 -13.11 1.36
N PHE A 355 11.55 -14.41 1.27
CA PHE A 355 11.58 -15.31 2.44
C PHE A 355 13.02 -15.45 2.97
N GLU A 356 13.98 -15.67 2.09
CA GLU A 356 15.41 -15.74 2.45
C GLU A 356 15.91 -14.41 3.02
N ALA A 357 15.51 -13.30 2.41
CA ALA A 357 15.85 -11.97 2.91
C ALA A 357 15.31 -11.73 4.32
N MET A 358 14.03 -12.08 4.58
CA MET A 358 13.43 -11.94 5.92
C MET A 358 14.02 -12.92 6.94
N GLN A 359 14.42 -14.12 6.51
CA GLN A 359 15.10 -15.08 7.38
C GLN A 359 16.47 -14.58 7.80
N LEU A 360 17.25 -13.98 6.90
CA LEU A 360 18.59 -13.47 7.16
C LEU A 360 18.58 -12.18 8.00
N TRP A 361 17.79 -11.20 7.58
CA TRP A 361 17.82 -9.85 8.16
C TRP A 361 16.76 -9.61 9.24
N GLY A 362 15.77 -10.48 9.34
CA GLY A 362 14.59 -10.30 10.15
C GLY A 362 13.48 -9.51 9.45
N VAL A 363 12.23 -9.85 9.78
CA VAL A 363 11.04 -9.30 9.12
C VAL A 363 10.98 -7.77 9.21
N ASP A 364 11.06 -7.22 10.42
CA ASP A 364 10.91 -5.78 10.64
C ASP A 364 12.10 -4.98 10.07
N ALA A 365 13.30 -5.55 10.03
CA ALA A 365 14.44 -4.89 9.37
C ALA A 365 14.24 -4.80 7.86
N MET A 366 13.72 -5.87 7.23
CA MET A 366 13.38 -5.86 5.81
C MET A 366 12.23 -4.91 5.50
N ARG A 367 11.20 -4.86 6.33
CA ARG A 367 10.10 -3.89 6.20
C ARG A 367 10.63 -2.46 6.24
N MET A 368 11.47 -2.14 7.23
CA MET A 368 12.09 -0.82 7.37
C MET A 368 12.98 -0.46 6.18
N TYR A 369 13.84 -1.39 5.73
CA TYR A 369 14.72 -1.17 4.59
C TYR A 369 13.95 -0.88 3.30
N LEU A 370 12.97 -1.73 2.98
CA LEU A 370 12.16 -1.57 1.77
C LEU A 370 11.39 -0.24 1.77
N MET A 371 10.91 0.20 2.92
CA MET A 371 10.23 1.49 3.05
C MET A 371 11.20 2.67 3.05
N ARG A 372 12.41 2.52 3.59
CA ARG A 372 13.41 3.59 3.62
C ARG A 372 14.02 3.86 2.24
N VAL A 373 14.30 2.81 1.48
CA VAL A 373 14.93 2.88 0.16
C VAL A 373 13.89 2.96 -0.95
N GLY A 374 12.92 2.04 -0.98
CA GLY A 374 11.85 2.00 -1.96
C GLY A 374 10.71 2.99 -1.73
N GLY A 375 10.67 3.65 -0.58
CA GLY A 375 9.66 4.66 -0.25
C GLY A 375 9.78 5.98 -1.01
N ASN A 376 10.80 6.13 -1.87
CA ASN A 376 10.84 7.15 -2.92
C ASN A 376 10.15 6.60 -4.18
N SER A 377 8.86 6.79 -4.26
CA SER A 377 8.03 6.25 -5.34
C SER A 377 8.36 6.78 -6.75
N ALA A 378 9.12 7.86 -6.87
CA ALA A 378 9.47 8.49 -8.15
C ALA A 378 10.54 7.70 -8.94
N SER A 379 11.41 6.94 -8.26
CA SER A 379 12.56 6.25 -8.85
C SER A 379 12.56 4.75 -8.58
N ASP A 380 13.31 4.01 -9.39
CA ASP A 380 13.63 2.62 -9.12
C ASP A 380 14.58 2.51 -7.92
N ALA A 381 14.47 1.42 -7.16
CA ALA A 381 15.32 1.11 -6.02
C ALA A 381 16.15 -0.15 -6.30
N ASP A 382 17.38 -0.18 -5.82
CA ASP A 382 18.26 -1.34 -6.00
C ASP A 382 18.33 -2.20 -4.74
N TYR A 383 18.17 -3.51 -4.90
CA TYR A 383 18.33 -4.48 -3.83
C TYR A 383 19.81 -4.83 -3.69
N SER A 384 20.37 -4.51 -2.54
CA SER A 384 21.77 -4.75 -2.24
C SER A 384 21.93 -5.30 -0.83
N ALA A 385 22.47 -6.50 -0.68
CA ALA A 385 22.74 -7.11 0.61
C ALA A 385 23.70 -6.23 1.46
N THR A 386 24.71 -5.62 0.83
CA THR A 386 25.64 -4.69 1.49
C THR A 386 24.94 -3.46 2.05
N GLU A 387 24.00 -2.88 1.29
CA GLU A 387 23.23 -1.71 1.77
C GLU A 387 22.25 -2.09 2.88
N ILE A 388 21.65 -3.29 2.83
CA ILE A 388 20.80 -3.82 3.91
C ILE A 388 21.63 -4.00 5.18
N GLU A 389 22.81 -4.61 5.07
CA GLU A 389 23.73 -4.78 6.20
C GLU A 389 24.14 -3.44 6.80
N ARG A 390 24.53 -2.47 5.96
CA ARG A 390 24.89 -1.12 6.39
C ARG A 390 23.75 -0.46 7.14
N PHE A 391 22.53 -0.50 6.59
CA PHE A 391 21.33 0.05 7.22
C PHE A 391 21.04 -0.65 8.56
N TYR A 392 21.09 -1.97 8.59
CA TYR A 392 20.89 -2.72 9.81
C TYR A 392 21.89 -2.34 10.91
N ARG A 393 23.19 -2.35 10.59
CA ARG A 393 24.27 -2.08 11.57
C ARG A 393 24.30 -0.62 12.00
N LYS A 394 24.18 0.32 11.06
CA LYS A 394 24.36 1.74 11.32
C LYS A 394 23.08 2.38 11.86
N ASP A 395 21.95 2.19 11.16
CA ASP A 395 20.73 2.93 11.45
C ASP A 395 19.88 2.22 12.51
N LEU A 396 19.62 0.92 12.37
CA LEU A 396 18.81 0.18 13.33
C LEU A 396 19.57 -0.14 14.61
N ALA A 397 20.66 -0.86 14.54
CA ALA A 397 21.44 -1.27 15.71
C ALA A 397 22.24 -0.10 16.30
N GLY A 398 22.94 0.67 15.46
CA GLY A 398 23.86 1.74 15.86
C GLY A 398 23.17 3.00 16.39
N GLN A 399 22.01 3.38 15.85
CA GLN A 399 21.28 4.54 16.35
C GLN A 399 20.20 4.11 17.36
N MET A 400 19.17 3.40 16.93
CA MET A 400 18.03 3.04 17.77
C MET A 400 18.39 2.05 18.89
N GLY A 401 19.05 0.96 18.55
CA GLY A 401 19.45 -0.08 19.50
C GLY A 401 20.46 0.44 20.52
N ASN A 402 21.44 1.23 20.10
CA ASN A 402 22.44 1.83 20.97
C ASN A 402 21.81 2.86 21.92
N LEU A 403 20.93 3.73 21.44
CA LEU A 403 20.22 4.69 22.28
C LEU A 403 19.39 3.97 23.35
N LEU A 404 18.64 2.92 22.95
CA LEU A 404 17.87 2.12 23.90
C LEU A 404 18.76 1.50 24.98
N ASN A 405 19.88 0.89 24.62
CA ASN A 405 20.81 0.32 25.58
C ASN A 405 21.38 1.36 26.54
N ARG A 406 21.67 2.57 26.05
CA ARG A 406 22.17 3.67 26.88
C ARG A 406 21.15 4.09 27.93
N VAL A 407 19.90 4.36 27.53
CA VAL A 407 18.88 4.88 28.47
C VAL A 407 18.32 3.83 29.41
N THR A 408 18.43 2.52 29.10
CA THR A 408 17.95 1.43 29.97
C THR A 408 19.06 0.80 30.83
N THR A 409 20.30 1.33 30.76
CA THR A 409 21.43 0.79 31.53
C THR A 409 21.23 0.98 33.03
N LYS A 410 21.25 -0.12 33.80
CA LYS A 410 21.12 -0.11 35.28
C LYS A 410 22.05 0.89 35.97
N LYS A 411 23.26 1.08 35.45
CA LYS A 411 24.24 2.02 36.00
C LYS A 411 23.74 3.46 35.96
N LEU A 412 23.02 3.85 34.90
CA LEU A 412 22.49 5.22 34.74
C LEU A 412 21.16 5.38 35.52
N THR A 413 20.27 4.41 35.44
CA THR A 413 18.99 4.47 36.17
C THR A 413 19.18 4.52 37.70
N LYS A 414 20.24 3.86 38.24
CA LYS A 414 20.63 3.95 39.65
C LYS A 414 21.19 5.30 40.07
N LYS A 415 21.69 6.13 39.16
CA LYS A 415 22.16 7.49 39.49
C LYS A 415 20.99 8.45 39.76
N LEU A 416 19.78 8.12 39.28
CA LEU A 416 18.56 8.81 39.64
C LEU A 416 17.98 8.07 40.83
N GLU A 417 17.88 8.73 41.99
CA GLU A 417 17.33 8.16 43.24
C GLU A 417 15.87 7.71 43.10
N ALA A 418 15.15 8.27 42.08
CA ALA A 418 13.82 7.83 41.68
C ALA A 418 13.83 7.55 40.18
N ALA A 419 13.57 6.29 39.79
CA ALA A 419 13.43 5.89 38.39
C ALA A 419 12.32 6.67 37.63
N GLU A 420 11.34 7.18 38.35
CA GLU A 420 10.24 8.01 37.82
C GLU A 420 10.72 9.33 37.20
N LEU A 421 11.81 9.91 37.72
CA LEU A 421 12.39 11.16 37.16
C LEU A 421 12.83 10.99 35.71
N MET A 422 13.24 9.82 35.30
CA MET A 422 13.64 9.50 33.93
C MET A 422 12.55 9.79 32.88
N PHE A 423 11.29 9.82 33.28
CA PHE A 423 10.15 10.00 32.38
C PHE A 423 9.37 11.30 32.64
N THR A 424 9.84 12.13 33.56
CA THR A 424 9.26 13.45 33.83
C THR A 424 10.06 14.53 33.13
N MET A 425 9.37 15.53 32.59
CA MET A 425 10.00 16.66 31.93
C MET A 425 10.95 17.35 32.90
N PRO A 426 12.23 17.59 32.55
CA PRO A 426 13.15 18.36 33.36
C PRO A 426 12.61 19.76 33.66
N THR A 427 12.75 20.21 34.92
CA THR A 427 12.27 21.53 35.35
C THR A 427 13.11 22.68 34.84
N ALA A 428 14.39 22.43 34.55
CA ALA A 428 15.31 23.37 33.93
C ALA A 428 15.83 22.76 32.61
N LEU A 429 15.66 23.51 31.55
CA LEU A 429 16.21 23.18 30.23
C LEU A 429 17.43 24.06 29.99
N GLU A 430 18.42 23.50 29.34
CA GLU A 430 19.64 24.15 28.94
C GLU A 430 19.64 24.34 27.42
N LYS A 431 20.55 25.18 26.92
CA LYS A 431 20.65 25.49 25.49
C LYS A 431 20.88 24.25 24.63
N GLU A 432 21.56 23.26 25.16
CA GLU A 432 21.83 21.98 24.52
C GLU A 432 20.57 21.15 24.26
N ASP A 433 19.50 21.38 25.03
CA ASP A 433 18.23 20.66 24.91
C ASP A 433 17.33 21.23 23.81
N GLU A 434 17.49 22.53 23.48
CA GLU A 434 16.56 23.27 22.60
C GLU A 434 16.39 22.62 21.22
N THR A 435 17.51 22.19 20.60
CA THR A 435 17.47 21.57 19.26
C THR A 435 16.69 20.26 19.27
N LEU A 436 16.96 19.39 20.24
CA LEU A 436 16.28 18.10 20.35
C LEU A 436 14.82 18.27 20.74
N LEU A 437 14.52 19.19 21.66
CA LEU A 437 13.16 19.52 22.05
C LEU A 437 12.34 19.95 20.83
N GLY A 438 12.82 20.93 20.07
CA GLY A 438 12.13 21.41 18.87
C GLY A 438 11.90 20.30 17.82
N LEU A 439 12.89 19.44 17.59
CA LEU A 439 12.73 18.28 16.71
C LEU A 439 11.63 17.32 17.21
N LEU A 440 11.57 17.01 18.51
CA LEU A 440 10.58 16.09 19.07
C LEU A 440 9.17 16.67 19.10
N GLU A 441 9.03 17.98 19.29
CA GLU A 441 7.74 18.66 19.22
C GLU A 441 7.16 18.63 17.80
N GLU A 442 8.00 18.81 16.77
CA GLU A 442 7.59 18.84 15.38
C GLU A 442 7.51 17.46 14.72
N LEU A 443 8.19 16.44 15.27
CA LEU A 443 8.35 15.13 14.64
C LEU A 443 7.03 14.47 14.23
N PRO A 444 5.98 14.39 15.08
CA PRO A 444 4.73 13.75 14.69
C PRO A 444 4.06 14.45 13.50
N ALA A 445 4.03 15.79 13.50
CA ALA A 445 3.43 16.57 12.42
C ALA A 445 4.24 16.47 11.12
N THR A 446 5.56 16.49 11.21
CA THR A 446 6.46 16.32 10.06
C THR A 446 6.35 14.94 9.45
N PHE A 447 6.29 13.89 10.27
CA PHE A 447 6.09 12.52 9.85
C PHE A 447 4.77 12.34 9.11
N ASP A 448 3.65 12.84 9.68
CA ASP A 448 2.32 12.77 9.08
C ASP A 448 2.23 13.52 7.74
N ARG A 449 2.80 14.71 7.67
CA ARG A 449 2.86 15.53 6.45
C ARG A 449 3.59 14.80 5.31
N HIS A 450 4.72 14.15 5.60
CA HIS A 450 5.44 13.37 4.60
C HIS A 450 4.66 12.13 4.15
N LEU A 451 3.98 11.43 5.06
CA LEU A 451 3.12 10.31 4.67
C LEU A 451 1.92 10.79 3.84
N ALA A 452 1.28 11.88 4.23
CA ALA A 452 0.19 12.49 3.45
C ALA A 452 0.62 12.93 2.04
N SER A 453 1.90 13.24 1.86
CA SER A 453 2.52 13.57 0.57
C SER A 453 3.09 12.34 -0.17
N PHE A 454 2.88 11.14 0.34
CA PHE A 454 3.42 9.88 -0.20
C PHE A 454 4.96 9.82 -0.25
N GLU A 455 5.63 10.54 0.64
CA GLU A 455 7.09 10.61 0.80
C GLU A 455 7.56 9.73 1.97
N VAL A 456 7.28 8.42 1.91
CA VAL A 456 7.57 7.45 2.98
C VAL A 456 9.03 7.52 3.46
N HIS A 457 9.98 7.62 2.52
CA HIS A 457 11.41 7.72 2.82
C HIS A 457 11.77 8.96 3.65
N ARG A 458 11.05 10.09 3.46
CA ARG A 458 11.25 11.33 4.23
C ARG A 458 10.61 11.24 5.60
N ALA A 459 9.44 10.61 5.72
CA ALA A 459 8.83 10.36 7.02
C ALA A 459 9.77 9.54 7.91
N LEU A 460 10.35 8.47 7.38
CA LEU A 460 11.37 7.70 8.08
C LEU A 460 12.65 8.50 8.32
N GLY A 461 13.05 9.37 7.38
CA GLY A 461 14.18 10.29 7.53
C GLY A 461 14.06 11.13 8.79
N ALA A 462 12.91 11.79 8.99
CA ALA A 462 12.67 12.63 10.16
C ALA A 462 12.82 11.87 11.49
N VAL A 463 12.38 10.61 11.54
CA VAL A 463 12.57 9.76 12.73
C VAL A 463 14.05 9.46 12.98
N PHE A 464 14.81 9.12 11.93
CA PHE A 464 16.25 8.85 12.07
C PHE A 464 17.05 10.10 12.41
N ASP A 465 16.65 11.28 11.92
CA ASP A 465 17.27 12.56 12.28
C ASP A 465 17.08 12.86 13.77
N ALA A 466 15.88 12.64 14.31
CA ALA A 466 15.61 12.76 15.75
C ALA A 466 16.42 11.75 16.58
N LEU A 467 16.56 10.49 16.12
CA LEU A 467 17.39 9.47 16.77
C LEU A 467 18.88 9.87 16.76
N ALA A 468 19.38 10.42 15.65
CA ALA A 468 20.76 10.87 15.52
C ALA A 468 21.05 12.04 16.48
N GLU A 469 20.15 13.03 16.51
CA GLU A 469 20.27 14.18 17.42
C GLU A 469 20.18 13.75 18.89
N SER A 470 19.29 12.81 19.23
CA SER A 470 19.21 12.26 20.58
C SER A 470 20.50 11.53 20.99
N ASN A 471 21.11 10.75 20.09
CA ASN A 471 22.41 10.13 20.37
C ASN A 471 23.50 11.17 20.57
N ARG A 472 23.51 12.27 19.79
CA ARG A 472 24.43 13.41 19.95
C ARG A 472 24.23 14.08 21.33
N HIS A 473 22.98 14.35 21.71
CA HIS A 473 22.62 14.97 22.97
C HIS A 473 23.08 14.12 24.17
N VAL A 474 22.78 12.81 24.16
CA VAL A 474 23.23 11.88 25.22
C VAL A 474 24.76 11.82 25.29
N GLN A 475 25.46 11.90 24.13
CA GLN A 475 26.92 11.93 24.10
C GLN A 475 27.48 13.23 24.68
N LEU A 476 26.83 14.35 24.39
CA LEU A 476 27.24 15.67 24.92
C LEU A 476 27.15 15.70 26.44
N LEU A 477 26.03 15.26 27.02
CA LEU A 477 25.80 15.21 28.47
C LEU A 477 26.62 14.14 29.17
N SER A 478 27.10 13.14 28.44
CA SER A 478 27.98 12.06 28.92
C SER A 478 27.56 11.49 30.30
N PRO A 479 26.28 11.05 30.48
CA PRO A 479 25.71 10.72 31.78
C PRO A 479 26.41 9.56 32.50
N TRP A 480 27.26 8.80 31.82
CA TRP A 480 28.07 7.69 32.37
C TRP A 480 29.30 8.15 33.13
N LEU A 481 29.75 9.40 32.93
CA LEU A 481 30.93 9.94 33.63
C LEU A 481 30.64 10.09 35.13
N PRO A 482 31.64 9.88 35.99
CA PRO A 482 31.50 10.14 37.42
C PRO A 482 31.17 11.60 37.75
N SER A 483 31.63 12.53 36.92
CA SER A 483 31.43 13.99 37.04
C SER A 483 30.09 14.49 36.55
N ALA A 484 29.28 13.63 35.85
CA ALA A 484 27.97 14.06 35.35
C ALA A 484 27.02 14.42 36.49
N SER A 485 26.44 15.62 36.44
CA SER A 485 25.48 16.08 37.44
C SER A 485 24.20 15.24 37.39
N PRO A 486 23.43 15.14 38.50
CA PRO A 486 22.11 14.51 38.47
C PRO A 486 21.17 15.13 37.43
N SER A 487 21.26 16.42 37.20
CA SER A 487 20.49 17.14 36.15
C SER A 487 20.86 16.66 34.76
N ASP A 488 22.15 16.54 34.43
CA ASP A 488 22.60 16.03 33.13
C ASP A 488 22.16 14.58 32.88
N VAL A 489 22.26 13.76 33.92
CA VAL A 489 21.77 12.36 33.84
C VAL A 489 20.27 12.33 33.60
N HIS A 490 19.49 13.16 34.31
CA HIS A 490 18.04 13.25 34.13
C HIS A 490 17.68 13.70 32.72
N ARG A 491 18.27 14.81 32.21
CA ARG A 491 18.03 15.33 30.87
C ARG A 491 18.37 14.29 29.79
N ALA A 492 19.53 13.64 29.89
CA ALA A 492 19.94 12.60 28.95
C ALA A 492 18.98 11.42 28.90
N LEU A 493 18.53 10.94 30.07
CA LEU A 493 17.58 9.80 30.15
C LEU A 493 16.18 10.19 29.70
N PHE A 494 15.69 11.36 30.08
CA PHE A 494 14.39 11.85 29.65
C PHE A 494 14.32 11.99 28.14
N PHE A 495 15.19 12.80 27.54
CA PHE A 495 15.17 13.08 26.10
C PHE A 495 15.43 11.82 25.29
N GLY A 496 16.38 10.98 25.69
CA GLY A 496 16.64 9.70 25.01
C GLY A 496 15.46 8.74 25.06
N SER A 497 14.77 8.65 26.19
CA SER A 497 13.59 7.80 26.36
C SER A 497 12.37 8.34 25.61
N GLU A 498 12.16 9.66 25.60
CA GLU A 498 11.07 10.28 24.84
C GLU A 498 11.28 10.16 23.35
N THR A 499 12.51 10.36 22.84
CA THR A 499 12.84 10.13 21.43
C THR A 499 12.47 8.71 21.00
N LEU A 500 12.89 7.71 21.80
CA LEU A 500 12.58 6.30 21.51
C LEU A 500 11.10 5.97 21.61
N ARG A 501 10.39 6.55 22.56
CA ARG A 501 8.95 6.37 22.73
C ARG A 501 8.17 6.93 21.53
N ILE A 502 8.46 8.18 21.16
CA ILE A 502 7.82 8.83 20.01
C ILE A 502 8.14 8.07 18.74
N ALA A 503 9.43 7.77 18.49
CA ALA A 503 9.87 6.96 17.35
C ALA A 503 9.19 5.58 17.34
N GLY A 504 9.16 4.87 18.46
CA GLY A 504 8.50 3.56 18.59
C GLY A 504 7.01 3.62 18.26
N THR A 505 6.31 4.68 18.71
CA THR A 505 4.89 4.87 18.40
C THR A 505 4.65 5.16 16.93
N LEU A 506 5.44 6.06 16.32
CA LEU A 506 5.34 6.40 14.89
C LEU A 506 5.72 5.24 13.97
N LEU A 507 6.64 4.38 14.40
CA LEU A 507 7.15 3.26 13.60
C LEU A 507 6.33 1.97 13.73
N GLN A 508 5.24 1.93 14.52
CA GLN A 508 4.35 0.75 14.60
C GLN A 508 3.87 0.27 13.23
N PRO A 509 3.51 1.12 12.25
CA PRO A 509 3.14 0.67 10.91
C PRO A 509 4.29 0.00 10.14
N PHE A 510 5.52 0.35 10.41
CA PHE A 510 6.71 -0.05 9.67
C PHE A 510 7.38 -1.30 10.24
N MET A 511 7.51 -1.35 11.56
CA MET A 511 8.19 -2.44 12.28
C MET A 511 7.34 -2.91 13.48
N PRO A 512 6.15 -3.48 13.26
CA PRO A 512 5.16 -3.70 14.30
C PRO A 512 5.68 -4.52 15.48
N THR A 513 6.48 -5.55 15.24
CA THR A 513 7.04 -6.41 16.30
C THR A 513 8.14 -5.70 17.08
N LYS A 514 9.05 -5.03 16.38
CA LYS A 514 10.16 -4.30 17.02
C LYS A 514 9.70 -3.02 17.70
N ALA A 515 8.69 -2.34 17.16
CA ALA A 515 8.08 -1.19 17.82
C ALA A 515 7.41 -1.60 19.13
N ALA A 516 6.65 -2.69 19.13
CA ALA A 516 6.08 -3.24 20.37
C ALA A 516 7.17 -3.59 21.38
N GLN A 517 8.22 -4.35 20.97
CA GLN A 517 9.35 -4.70 21.83
C GLN A 517 10.07 -3.46 22.40
N LEU A 518 10.26 -2.41 21.60
CA LEU A 518 10.85 -1.15 22.02
C LEU A 518 10.02 -0.46 23.09
N LEU A 519 8.72 -0.31 22.82
CA LEU A 519 7.79 0.33 23.74
C LEU A 519 7.60 -0.47 25.04
N ASP A 520 7.56 -1.81 24.98
CA ASP A 520 7.54 -2.69 26.15
C ASP A 520 8.80 -2.50 26.99
N THR A 521 9.98 -2.43 26.36
CA THR A 521 11.26 -2.21 27.06
C THR A 521 11.28 -0.87 27.79
N LEU A 522 10.65 0.16 27.22
CA LEU A 522 10.50 1.48 27.84
C LEU A 522 9.37 1.54 28.88
N GLY A 523 8.62 0.44 29.09
CA GLY A 523 7.50 0.39 30.03
C GLY A 523 6.28 1.21 29.58
N VAL A 524 6.13 1.46 28.28
CA VAL A 524 4.99 2.21 27.74
C VAL A 524 3.75 1.31 27.72
N ASP A 525 2.70 1.72 28.42
CA ASP A 525 1.42 1.03 28.41
C ASP A 525 0.86 0.92 26.98
N THR A 526 0.25 -0.21 26.64
CA THR A 526 -0.38 -0.42 25.32
C THR A 526 -1.47 0.61 25.03
N ALA A 527 -2.21 1.08 26.04
CA ALA A 527 -3.21 2.14 25.94
C ALA A 527 -2.61 3.53 25.64
N ARG A 528 -1.30 3.69 25.80
CA ARG A 528 -0.55 4.93 25.58
C ARG A 528 0.35 4.88 24.33
N ARG A 529 0.02 4.01 23.36
CA ARG A 529 0.75 3.86 22.09
C ARG A 529 -0.05 4.38 20.90
N ARG A 530 -0.91 5.39 21.15
CA ARG A 530 -1.77 5.99 20.15
C ARG A 530 -1.09 7.21 19.51
N TRP A 531 -1.65 7.67 18.42
CA TRP A 531 -1.19 8.88 17.76
C TRP A 531 -1.21 10.11 18.68
N GLU A 532 -2.25 10.27 19.50
CA GLU A 532 -2.41 11.36 20.45
C GLU A 532 -1.32 11.39 21.55
N ASP A 533 -0.67 10.24 21.78
CA ASP A 533 0.41 10.10 22.76
C ASP A 533 1.79 10.44 22.16
N CYS A 534 1.92 10.74 20.85
CA CYS A 534 3.21 11.02 20.20
C CYS A 534 3.86 12.34 20.63
N GLY A 535 3.16 13.25 21.34
CA GLY A 535 3.77 14.47 21.86
C GLY A 535 4.77 14.20 22.99
N ILE A 536 5.81 15.04 23.09
CA ILE A 536 6.80 14.96 24.17
C ILE A 536 6.11 15.11 25.55
N GLY A 537 6.54 14.31 26.54
CA GLY A 537 5.96 14.31 27.89
C GLY A 537 4.57 13.65 28.00
N ARG A 538 3.97 13.15 26.91
CA ARG A 538 2.65 12.51 26.92
C ARG A 538 2.67 11.02 27.22
N GLY A 539 3.85 10.44 27.48
CA GLY A 539 3.99 9.00 27.72
C GLY A 539 3.41 8.47 29.02
N GLY A 540 3.04 9.36 29.94
CA GLY A 540 2.55 9.00 31.28
C GLY A 540 3.64 8.44 32.20
N ALA A 541 3.25 8.07 33.43
CA ALA A 541 4.14 7.40 34.37
C ALA A 541 4.46 5.99 33.84
N ARG A 542 5.73 5.60 33.90
CA ARG A 542 6.22 4.33 33.39
C ARG A 542 7.49 3.89 34.12
N THR A 543 7.78 2.62 34.07
CA THR A 543 9.00 2.04 34.63
C THR A 543 9.71 1.27 33.54
N ALA A 544 10.91 1.71 33.17
CA ALA A 544 11.72 0.98 32.20
C ALA A 544 12.14 -0.39 32.74
N HIS A 545 12.02 -1.40 31.91
CA HIS A 545 12.60 -2.70 32.23
C HIS A 545 14.13 -2.60 32.15
N ALA A 546 14.78 -2.55 33.32
CA ALA A 546 16.22 -2.48 33.39
C ALA A 546 16.86 -3.78 32.91
N GLY A 547 17.62 -3.72 31.81
CA GLY A 547 18.34 -4.86 31.23
C GLY A 547 18.98 -4.50 29.90
N LYS A 548 19.88 -5.37 29.40
CA LYS A 548 20.37 -5.23 28.01
C LYS A 548 19.24 -5.61 27.06
N ALA A 549 18.62 -4.63 26.47
CA ALA A 549 17.60 -4.84 25.44
C ALA A 549 18.31 -5.02 24.08
N HIS A 550 18.43 -6.27 23.63
CA HIS A 550 18.91 -6.55 22.27
C HIS A 550 17.77 -6.38 21.25
N LEU A 551 17.35 -5.13 21.01
CA LEU A 551 16.31 -4.86 20.01
C LEU A 551 16.75 -5.33 18.62
N TRP A 552 18.01 -5.07 18.27
CA TRP A 552 18.65 -5.44 17.01
C TRP A 552 19.90 -6.27 17.33
N PRO A 553 19.78 -7.62 17.40
CA PRO A 553 20.92 -8.48 17.69
C PRO A 553 21.94 -8.47 16.56
N PRO A 554 23.24 -8.76 16.83
CA PRO A 554 24.21 -8.94 15.77
C PRO A 554 23.77 -10.03 14.79
N ILE A 555 23.93 -9.77 13.50
CA ILE A 555 23.65 -10.74 12.43
C ILE A 555 24.98 -11.28 11.91
N ALA A 556 25.11 -12.60 11.84
CA ALA A 556 26.16 -13.26 11.08
C ALA A 556 25.76 -13.23 9.60
N VAL A 557 26.32 -12.28 8.86
CA VAL A 557 26.19 -12.28 7.39
C VAL A 557 27.13 -13.37 6.89
N PRO A 558 26.66 -14.34 6.09
CA PRO A 558 27.56 -15.25 5.39
C PRO A 558 28.55 -14.41 4.58
N ASP A 559 29.83 -14.69 4.68
CA ASP A 559 30.81 -14.08 3.79
C ASP A 559 30.29 -14.22 2.36
N ALA A 560 30.24 -13.08 1.65
CA ALA A 560 29.85 -13.10 0.26
C ALA A 560 30.74 -14.15 -0.42
N ALA A 561 30.13 -15.25 -0.85
CA ALA A 561 30.86 -16.24 -1.64
C ALA A 561 31.49 -15.44 -2.78
N GLY A 562 32.82 -15.39 -2.80
CA GLY A 562 33.59 -14.64 -3.79
C GLY A 562 33.15 -15.03 -5.20
N PRO A 563 33.46 -14.17 -6.18
CA PRO A 563 32.94 -14.26 -7.53
C PRO A 563 33.15 -15.61 -8.20
#